data_029a675e082421d7fbd5f13ffcd1ca78
#
_entry.id   029a675e082421d7fbd5f13ffcd1ca78
#
_cell.length_a   1.000
_cell.length_b   1.000
_cell.length_c   1.000
_cell.angle_alpha   90.00
_cell.angle_beta   90.00
_cell.angle_gamma   90.00
#
_symmetry.space_group_name_H-M   'P 1'
#
loop_
_entity.id
_entity.type
_entity.pdbx_description
1 polymer ?
#
loop_
_entity_poly.entity_id
_entity_poly.type
_entity_poly.pdbx_seq_one_letter_code
_entity_poly.pdbx_strand_id
1 'polypeptide(L)'
;MCGMIQSRSHERGALQSTMYERLTNKISATAATAIIAAVAVVMLCGSMFWGPSVCAAQARVDMIDVSELRPGMKGNGLTVFGGVEPESFDVEVIGTIRRGGQLGDMVLVRVSGAAVQEAGGVAEGMSGSPVYVDGRLAGAIAYVFPGSDHFVAGVTPIADMLRMLDYPDAANAPAGIGASGEGPAGARAAASVVVSGLSGRALGRLSKALEQYGTTVRPAVSFGLGAGAAASESAAGDRPAQKIKPGSAIALQLAQGDVEITAFGTVTYVEGDKFLAFGHPVLGTGSTDLAASSALVHGVIKSDSTPFKVLSSTGWVGAFTQDRLSGVAGRLGRQAGLIPVSVTVIDKETGRERTVSAQVAPGESLVADIFGSSALAAFDGTLDRVGAGTATVELRVELAGRQPYERVDTFWSNSDVAGAAVSDAFDTVDLIAGNAAEHAGIERITLKAQVGADRRTAAGHASRLRGPL
;
A
#
# COMPACT_ATOMS: atom_id res chain seq x y z
N MET A 1 -45.10 84.54 -22.84
CA MET A 1 -45.07 83.76 -21.61
C MET A 1 -44.03 82.70 -21.70
N CYS A 2 -42.78 83.13 -21.78
CA CYS A 2 -41.65 82.23 -21.87
C CYS A 2 -40.42 83.05 -21.35
N GLY A 3 -40.07 82.97 -20.08
CA GLY A 3 -38.95 83.78 -19.58
C GLY A 3 -38.65 83.72 -18.07
N MET A 4 -39.28 82.79 -17.36
CA MET A 4 -39.17 82.81 -15.90
C MET A 4 -38.85 81.39 -15.26
N ILE A 5 -38.34 80.42 -15.99
CA ILE A 5 -38.01 79.07 -15.48
C ILE A 5 -36.48 78.78 -15.56
N GLN A 6 -35.66 79.60 -16.21
CA GLN A 6 -34.22 79.34 -16.36
C GLN A 6 -33.28 79.89 -15.28
N SER A 7 -33.77 80.72 -14.31
CA SER A 7 -32.86 81.34 -13.34
C SER A 7 -32.76 80.54 -12.01
N ARG A 8 -33.62 79.53 -11.73
CA ARG A 8 -33.56 78.75 -10.46
C ARG A 8 -32.77 77.41 -10.53
N SER A 9 -32.36 77.04 -11.73
CA SER A 9 -31.61 75.78 -11.91
C SER A 9 -30.09 75.92 -11.73
N HIS A 10 -29.58 77.16 -11.95
CA HIS A 10 -28.12 77.41 -11.84
C HIS A 10 -27.62 77.61 -10.41
N GLU A 11 -28.42 78.17 -9.50
CA GLU A 11 -28.00 78.35 -8.09
C GLU A 11 -28.03 77.08 -7.29
N ARG A 12 -28.86 76.09 -7.62
CA ARG A 12 -28.87 74.79 -6.94
C ARG A 12 -27.70 73.89 -7.34
N GLY A 13 -27.18 74.03 -8.53
CA GLY A 13 -26.05 73.28 -9.05
C GLY A 13 -24.72 73.68 -8.38
N ALA A 14 -24.53 74.98 -8.16
CA ALA A 14 -23.31 75.54 -7.57
C ALA A 14 -23.18 75.22 -6.06
N LEU A 15 -24.26 75.17 -5.31
CA LEU A 15 -24.28 74.83 -3.88
C LEU A 15 -24.08 73.32 -3.65
N GLN A 16 -24.53 72.46 -4.54
CA GLN A 16 -24.30 71.00 -4.43
C GLN A 16 -22.88 70.60 -4.78
N SER A 17 -22.21 71.25 -5.76
CA SER A 17 -20.84 70.96 -6.12
C SER A 17 -19.85 71.32 -5.02
N THR A 18 -20.04 72.49 -4.37
CA THR A 18 -19.14 72.93 -3.25
C THR A 18 -19.32 72.13 -1.95
N MET A 19 -20.50 71.56 -1.73
CA MET A 19 -20.75 70.72 -0.58
C MET A 19 -20.21 69.30 -0.81
N TYR A 20 -20.24 68.82 -2.06
CA TYR A 20 -19.70 67.51 -2.42
C TYR A 20 -18.17 67.48 -2.38
N GLU A 21 -17.49 68.54 -2.86
CA GLU A 21 -16.03 68.65 -2.78
C GLU A 21 -15.52 68.79 -1.33
N ARG A 22 -16.28 69.46 -0.43
CA ARG A 22 -15.90 69.53 0.98
C ARG A 22 -16.13 68.21 1.76
N LEU A 23 -17.10 67.40 1.36
CA LEU A 23 -17.34 66.08 1.94
C LEU A 23 -16.35 65.03 1.44
N THR A 24 -16.01 65.04 0.16
CA THR A 24 -15.06 64.06 -0.40
C THR A 24 -13.63 64.32 0.12
N ASN A 25 -13.21 65.56 0.29
CA ASN A 25 -11.87 65.88 0.84
C ASN A 25 -11.74 65.55 2.33
N LYS A 26 -12.83 65.62 3.13
CA LYS A 26 -12.80 65.20 4.55
C LYS A 26 -12.82 63.69 4.72
N ILE A 27 -13.55 62.97 3.84
CA ILE A 27 -13.60 61.52 3.88
C ILE A 27 -12.27 60.92 3.38
N SER A 28 -11.60 61.55 2.38
CA SER A 28 -10.33 61.04 1.90
C SER A 28 -9.18 61.23 2.91
N ALA A 29 -9.16 62.28 3.69
CA ALA A 29 -8.13 62.53 4.69
C ALA A 29 -8.26 61.57 5.91
N THR A 30 -9.48 61.31 6.37
CA THR A 30 -9.72 60.39 7.48
C THR A 30 -9.56 58.91 7.04
N ALA A 31 -9.92 58.55 5.81
CA ALA A 31 -9.71 57.22 5.27
C ALA A 31 -8.22 56.91 5.05
N ALA A 32 -7.47 57.89 4.52
CA ALA A 32 -6.02 57.71 4.30
C ALA A 32 -5.27 57.52 5.65
N THR A 33 -5.64 58.28 6.68
CA THR A 33 -5.02 58.14 8.04
C THR A 33 -5.38 56.79 8.67
N ALA A 34 -6.61 56.32 8.49
CA ALA A 34 -7.03 55.00 9.02
C ALA A 34 -6.34 53.84 8.28
N ILE A 35 -6.15 53.93 6.97
CA ILE A 35 -5.43 52.91 6.18
C ILE A 35 -3.94 52.88 6.54
N ILE A 36 -3.29 54.04 6.71
CA ILE A 36 -1.89 54.11 7.13
C ILE A 36 -1.72 53.57 8.55
N ALA A 37 -2.63 53.83 9.47
CA ALA A 37 -2.60 53.27 10.81
C ALA A 37 -2.84 51.76 10.82
N ALA A 38 -3.76 51.21 10.00
CA ALA A 38 -4.01 49.79 9.86
C ALA A 38 -2.82 49.06 9.22
N VAL A 39 -2.17 49.65 8.22
CA VAL A 39 -0.96 49.07 7.57
C VAL A 39 0.22 49.10 8.56
N ALA A 40 0.38 50.13 9.36
CA ALA A 40 1.42 50.21 10.41
C ALA A 40 1.21 49.16 11.50
N VAL A 41 -0.04 48.92 11.94
CA VAL A 41 -0.36 47.85 12.90
C VAL A 41 -0.13 46.46 12.33
N VAL A 42 -0.47 46.22 11.06
CA VAL A 42 -0.20 44.95 10.41
C VAL A 42 1.31 44.71 10.21
N MET A 43 2.06 45.77 9.88
CA MET A 43 3.54 45.67 9.78
C MET A 43 4.21 45.47 11.15
N LEU A 44 3.70 46.09 12.24
CA LEU A 44 4.21 45.86 13.61
C LEU A 44 3.82 44.47 14.15
N CYS A 45 2.62 43.98 13.88
CA CYS A 45 2.23 42.60 14.25
C CYS A 45 2.92 41.55 13.40
N GLY A 46 3.21 41.82 12.12
CA GLY A 46 3.93 40.91 11.24
C GLY A 46 5.39 40.70 11.64
N SER A 47 6.02 41.67 12.28
CA SER A 47 7.41 41.53 12.75
C SER A 47 7.56 40.78 14.08
N MET A 48 6.48 40.57 14.82
CA MET A 48 6.49 39.75 16.04
C MET A 48 6.31 38.25 15.79
N PHE A 49 5.89 37.85 14.58
CA PHE A 49 5.73 36.43 14.23
C PHE A 49 6.88 35.85 13.38
N TRP A 50 7.89 36.63 13.04
CA TRP A 50 9.13 36.12 12.51
C TRP A 50 10.10 35.80 13.65
N GLY A 51 9.70 34.87 14.51
CA GLY A 51 10.67 34.12 15.28
C GLY A 51 11.57 33.35 14.30
N PRO A 52 12.87 33.16 14.59
CA PRO A 52 13.70 32.32 13.76
C PRO A 52 12.99 30.98 13.64
N SER A 53 12.62 30.58 12.40
CA SER A 53 12.27 29.18 12.14
C SER A 53 13.48 28.41 12.58
N VAL A 54 13.43 27.85 13.78
CA VAL A 54 14.37 26.82 14.21
C VAL A 54 14.08 25.68 13.25
N CYS A 55 14.83 25.66 12.14
CA CYS A 55 15.00 24.49 11.35
C CYS A 55 15.57 23.47 12.34
N ALA A 56 14.72 22.68 12.96
CA ALA A 56 15.15 21.56 13.77
C ALA A 56 15.96 20.70 12.78
N ALA A 57 17.27 20.87 12.80
CA ALA A 57 18.18 19.95 12.13
C ALA A 57 17.77 18.59 12.67
N GLN A 58 17.15 17.76 11.80
CA GLN A 58 16.85 16.37 12.14
C GLN A 58 18.20 15.78 12.57
N ALA A 59 18.31 15.45 13.86
CA ALA A 59 19.53 14.85 14.38
C ALA A 59 19.79 13.61 13.51
N ARG A 60 20.91 13.62 12.79
CA ARG A 60 21.31 12.52 11.93
C ARG A 60 21.40 11.31 12.84
N VAL A 61 20.59 10.29 12.59
CA VAL A 61 20.60 9.05 13.38
C VAL A 61 22.02 8.48 13.29
N ASP A 62 22.70 8.37 14.42
CA ASP A 62 24.04 7.78 14.46
C ASP A 62 23.94 6.28 14.16
N MET A 63 24.85 5.75 13.36
CA MET A 63 24.81 4.37 12.87
C MET A 63 26.06 3.63 13.30
N ILE A 64 25.93 2.33 13.58
CA ILE A 64 27.04 1.46 13.93
C ILE A 64 27.33 0.50 12.76
N ASP A 65 28.59 0.40 12.38
CA ASP A 65 29.02 -0.56 11.35
C ASP A 65 29.05 -2.00 11.91
N VAL A 66 28.72 -2.98 11.08
CA VAL A 66 28.73 -4.40 11.45
C VAL A 66 30.09 -4.84 11.99
N SER A 67 31.18 -4.26 11.49
CA SER A 67 32.53 -4.58 11.93
C SER A 67 32.85 -4.13 13.37
N GLU A 68 32.06 -3.19 13.91
CA GLU A 68 32.16 -2.73 15.30
C GLU A 68 31.40 -3.62 16.29
N LEU A 69 30.37 -4.37 15.80
CA LEU A 69 29.53 -5.22 16.64
C LEU A 69 30.33 -6.41 17.21
N ARG A 70 30.12 -6.68 18.50
CA ARG A 70 30.78 -7.77 19.23
C ARG A 70 29.73 -8.55 20.03
N PRO A 71 29.89 -9.88 20.21
CA PRO A 71 29.06 -10.66 21.10
C PRO A 71 28.98 -10.06 22.50
N GLY A 72 27.78 -10.07 23.07
CA GLY A 72 27.49 -9.52 24.41
C GLY A 72 27.19 -8.02 24.43
N MET A 73 27.34 -7.28 23.31
CA MET A 73 26.89 -5.88 23.24
C MET A 73 25.38 -5.82 23.40
N LYS A 74 24.92 -4.85 24.19
CA LYS A 74 23.50 -4.67 24.50
C LYS A 74 22.92 -3.47 23.77
N GLY A 75 21.62 -3.53 23.58
CA GLY A 75 20.90 -2.48 22.92
C GLY A 75 19.38 -2.65 23.08
N ASN A 76 18.64 -1.98 22.23
CA ASN A 76 17.19 -2.08 22.19
C ASN A 76 16.66 -2.07 20.77
N GLY A 77 15.48 -2.64 20.59
CA GLY A 77 14.70 -2.50 19.37
C GLY A 77 13.38 -1.79 19.63
N LEU A 78 12.72 -1.35 18.58
CA LEU A 78 11.40 -0.72 18.64
C LEU A 78 10.40 -1.47 17.76
N THR A 79 9.21 -1.74 18.28
CA THR A 79 8.09 -2.30 17.50
C THR A 79 6.76 -2.01 18.18
N VAL A 80 5.65 -2.19 17.49
CA VAL A 80 4.31 -2.08 18.08
C VAL A 80 3.85 -3.48 18.49
N PHE A 81 3.53 -3.70 19.77
CA PHE A 81 2.92 -4.95 20.26
C PHE A 81 1.40 -4.86 20.35
N GLY A 82 0.85 -3.65 20.51
CA GLY A 82 -0.58 -3.37 20.53
C GLY A 82 -0.86 -1.90 20.24
N GLY A 83 -1.96 -1.61 19.55
CA GLY A 83 -2.27 -0.24 19.14
C GLY A 83 -1.39 0.24 18.00
N VAL A 84 -0.79 1.44 18.13
CA VAL A 84 -0.05 2.12 17.06
C VAL A 84 1.30 2.68 17.52
N GLU A 85 1.52 2.76 18.83
CA GLU A 85 2.74 3.34 19.39
C GLU A 85 3.84 2.30 19.51
N PRO A 86 5.07 2.57 19.00
CA PRO A 86 6.21 1.71 19.20
C PRO A 86 6.62 1.61 20.67
N GLU A 87 6.89 0.39 21.07
CA GLU A 87 7.42 0.02 22.40
C GLU A 87 8.83 -0.54 22.25
N SER A 88 9.65 -0.36 23.30
CA SER A 88 11.04 -0.85 23.33
C SER A 88 11.10 -2.27 23.83
N PHE A 89 12.02 -3.06 23.24
CA PHE A 89 12.44 -4.37 23.75
C PHE A 89 13.97 -4.46 23.81
N ASP A 90 14.51 -5.32 24.67
CA ASP A 90 15.94 -5.47 24.84
C ASP A 90 16.55 -6.35 23.75
N VAL A 91 17.79 -6.04 23.36
CA VAL A 91 18.57 -6.77 22.35
C VAL A 91 19.97 -7.04 22.89
N GLU A 92 20.48 -8.26 22.68
CA GLU A 92 21.88 -8.63 22.91
C GLU A 92 22.46 -9.25 21.63
N VAL A 93 23.60 -8.77 21.19
CA VAL A 93 24.32 -9.29 20.03
C VAL A 93 24.91 -10.65 20.36
N ILE A 94 24.52 -11.68 19.60
CA ILE A 94 25.11 -13.04 19.68
C ILE A 94 26.38 -13.11 18.82
N GLY A 95 26.34 -12.51 17.63
CA GLY A 95 27.44 -12.53 16.67
C GLY A 95 27.03 -12.09 15.29
N THR A 96 27.97 -12.18 14.34
CA THR A 96 27.74 -11.82 12.94
C THR A 96 28.02 -13.02 12.04
N ILE A 97 27.06 -13.34 11.18
CA ILE A 97 27.22 -14.34 10.12
C ILE A 97 27.65 -13.60 8.85
N ARG A 98 28.86 -13.86 8.40
CA ARG A 98 29.36 -13.34 7.13
C ARG A 98 28.84 -14.21 6.00
N ARG A 99 28.06 -13.64 5.10
CA ARG A 99 27.46 -14.37 3.98
C ARG A 99 28.21 -14.18 2.68
N GLY A 100 28.87 -13.05 2.51
CA GLY A 100 29.53 -12.69 1.25
C GLY A 100 28.55 -12.50 0.07
N GLY A 101 29.03 -11.89 -1.01
CA GLY A 101 28.22 -11.65 -2.22
C GLY A 101 27.09 -10.65 -2.03
N GLN A 102 25.99 -10.84 -2.74
CA GLN A 102 24.87 -9.89 -2.77
C GLN A 102 23.98 -9.92 -1.52
N LEU A 103 24.07 -10.97 -0.69
CA LEU A 103 23.21 -11.15 0.49
C LEU A 103 23.65 -10.31 1.71
N GLY A 104 24.87 -9.73 1.67
CA GLY A 104 25.41 -8.96 2.79
C GLY A 104 25.65 -9.80 4.06
N ASP A 105 26.09 -9.19 5.13
CA ASP A 105 26.26 -9.81 6.43
C ASP A 105 24.93 -9.86 7.19
N MET A 106 24.79 -10.76 8.16
CA MET A 106 23.62 -10.83 9.05
C MET A 106 24.10 -10.82 10.51
N VAL A 107 23.51 -9.95 11.32
CA VAL A 107 23.78 -9.93 12.76
C VAL A 107 22.78 -10.81 13.47
N LEU A 108 23.26 -11.77 14.26
CA LEU A 108 22.42 -12.56 15.15
C LEU A 108 22.25 -11.83 16.47
N VAL A 109 21.01 -11.74 16.92
CA VAL A 109 20.65 -11.10 18.18
C VAL A 109 19.73 -12.00 18.99
N ARG A 110 19.79 -11.88 20.32
CA ARG A 110 18.78 -12.36 21.24
C ARG A 110 17.92 -11.20 21.70
N VAL A 111 16.60 -11.37 21.61
CA VAL A 111 15.63 -10.39 22.10
C VAL A 111 15.11 -10.80 23.47
N SER A 112 14.76 -9.82 24.31
CA SER A 112 14.21 -10.05 25.65
C SER A 112 13.33 -8.87 26.10
N GLY A 113 12.75 -8.98 27.27
CA GLY A 113 11.83 -7.99 27.82
C GLY A 113 10.40 -8.52 27.95
N ALA A 114 9.58 -7.89 28.80
CA ALA A 114 8.26 -8.37 29.15
C ALA A 114 7.33 -8.51 27.94
N ALA A 115 7.27 -7.51 27.07
CA ALA A 115 6.41 -7.50 25.89
C ALA A 115 6.78 -8.61 24.88
N VAL A 116 8.09 -8.85 24.67
CA VAL A 116 8.56 -9.95 23.80
C VAL A 116 8.25 -11.32 24.40
N GLN A 117 8.38 -11.48 25.72
CA GLN A 117 8.01 -12.73 26.40
C GLN A 117 6.50 -12.98 26.32
N GLU A 118 5.70 -11.91 26.49
CA GLU A 118 4.26 -11.99 26.31
C GLU A 118 3.88 -12.33 24.86
N ALA A 119 4.61 -11.81 23.89
CA ALA A 119 4.45 -12.14 22.47
C ALA A 119 4.88 -13.58 22.11
N GLY A 120 5.67 -14.24 22.95
CA GLY A 120 6.23 -15.58 22.67
C GLY A 120 7.51 -15.55 21.82
N GLY A 121 8.20 -14.41 21.76
CA GLY A 121 9.42 -14.19 20.97
C GLY A 121 9.25 -13.21 19.82
N VAL A 122 10.09 -13.31 18.80
CA VAL A 122 10.02 -12.52 17.58
C VAL A 122 8.81 -12.98 16.74
N ALA A 123 7.85 -12.09 16.56
CA ALA A 123 6.62 -12.38 15.83
C ALA A 123 6.71 -11.90 14.37
N GLU A 124 6.02 -12.61 13.46
CA GLU A 124 5.75 -12.08 12.12
C GLU A 124 5.09 -10.70 12.21
N GLY A 125 5.54 -9.75 11.39
CA GLY A 125 5.19 -8.33 11.50
C GLY A 125 6.17 -7.51 12.36
N MET A 126 7.14 -8.14 13.06
CA MET A 126 8.29 -7.44 13.65
C MET A 126 9.41 -7.19 12.63
N SER A 127 9.36 -7.77 11.45
CA SER A 127 10.33 -7.51 10.38
C SER A 127 10.41 -6.03 10.07
N GLY A 128 11.60 -5.45 10.04
CA GLY A 128 11.84 -4.01 9.94
C GLY A 128 11.99 -3.30 11.29
N SER A 129 11.76 -3.94 12.43
CA SER A 129 11.98 -3.32 13.76
C SER A 129 13.42 -2.83 13.88
N PRO A 130 13.65 -1.50 14.04
CA PRO A 130 15.01 -0.96 14.18
C PRO A 130 15.68 -1.50 15.43
N VAL A 131 16.94 -1.86 15.30
CA VAL A 131 17.81 -2.34 16.37
C VAL A 131 18.92 -1.32 16.59
N TYR A 132 19.01 -0.82 17.83
CA TYR A 132 20.04 0.12 18.26
C TYR A 132 21.01 -0.60 19.20
N VAL A 133 22.31 -0.42 18.99
CA VAL A 133 23.37 -0.90 19.88
C VAL A 133 24.19 0.31 20.31
N ASP A 134 24.40 0.50 21.60
CA ASP A 134 25.03 1.67 22.18
C ASP A 134 24.41 3.00 21.68
N GLY A 135 23.08 3.02 21.50
CA GLY A 135 22.32 4.17 21.00
C GLY A 135 22.44 4.45 19.51
N ARG A 136 23.24 3.67 18.76
CA ARG A 136 23.45 3.79 17.32
C ARG A 136 22.64 2.74 16.55
N LEU A 137 22.03 3.12 15.42
CA LEU A 137 21.22 2.22 14.60
C LEU A 137 22.12 1.17 13.92
N ALA A 138 21.92 -0.12 14.27
CA ALA A 138 22.65 -1.24 13.74
C ALA A 138 21.99 -1.86 12.50
N GLY A 139 20.66 -1.90 12.46
CA GLY A 139 19.90 -2.53 11.39
C GLY A 139 18.46 -2.78 11.78
N ALA A 140 17.86 -3.79 11.15
CA ALA A 140 16.46 -4.17 11.35
C ALA A 140 16.30 -5.67 11.58
N ILE A 141 15.42 -6.07 12.50
CA ILE A 141 14.92 -7.46 12.59
C ILE A 141 14.39 -7.86 11.20
N ALA A 142 14.84 -8.98 10.69
CA ALA A 142 14.47 -9.44 9.35
C ALA A 142 14.10 -10.93 9.30
N TYR A 143 14.82 -11.76 10.03
CA TYR A 143 14.74 -13.20 9.91
C TYR A 143 14.48 -13.88 11.26
N VAL A 144 13.71 -14.96 11.21
CA VAL A 144 13.48 -15.91 12.31
C VAL A 144 13.95 -17.29 11.88
N PHE A 145 14.14 -18.18 12.84
CA PHE A 145 14.59 -19.56 12.63
C PHE A 145 13.47 -20.52 13.06
N PRO A 146 12.62 -20.97 12.13
CA PRO A 146 11.51 -21.85 12.45
C PRO A 146 11.96 -23.13 13.17
N GLY A 147 11.22 -23.53 14.21
CA GLY A 147 11.55 -24.72 14.99
C GLY A 147 12.77 -24.58 15.91
N SER A 148 13.25 -23.34 16.13
CA SER A 148 14.34 -23.02 17.05
C SER A 148 13.85 -22.06 18.17
N ASP A 149 14.81 -21.44 18.86
CA ASP A 149 14.53 -20.44 19.90
C ASP A 149 13.92 -19.17 19.26
N HIS A 150 12.63 -18.90 19.53
CA HIS A 150 11.90 -17.75 19.02
C HIS A 150 12.44 -16.39 19.53
N PHE A 151 13.33 -16.39 20.49
CA PHE A 151 14.00 -15.20 20.99
C PHE A 151 15.29 -14.86 20.24
N VAL A 152 15.66 -15.66 19.24
CA VAL A 152 16.81 -15.41 18.36
C VAL A 152 16.34 -14.90 17.01
N ALA A 153 16.91 -13.81 16.55
CA ALA A 153 16.59 -13.20 15.26
C ALA A 153 17.83 -12.84 14.46
N GLY A 154 17.66 -12.80 13.13
CA GLY A 154 18.61 -12.23 12.20
C GLY A 154 18.26 -10.76 11.93
N VAL A 155 19.29 -9.90 12.01
CA VAL A 155 19.19 -8.46 11.73
C VAL A 155 19.93 -8.15 10.44
N THR A 156 19.24 -7.49 9.52
CA THR A 156 19.86 -6.93 8.30
C THR A 156 20.56 -5.62 8.66
N PRO A 157 21.86 -5.46 8.32
CA PRO A 157 22.61 -4.24 8.64
C PRO A 157 22.01 -2.99 7.99
N ILE A 158 22.02 -1.88 8.72
CA ILE A 158 21.47 -0.61 8.21
C ILE A 158 22.22 -0.11 6.96
N ALA A 159 23.51 -0.34 6.87
CA ALA A 159 24.31 0.06 5.73
C ALA A 159 23.84 -0.60 4.41
N ASP A 160 23.37 -1.86 4.47
CA ASP A 160 22.84 -2.57 3.32
C ASP A 160 21.45 -2.05 2.94
N MET A 161 20.63 -1.69 3.92
CA MET A 161 19.31 -1.12 3.70
C MET A 161 19.37 0.28 3.09
N LEU A 162 20.30 1.13 3.54
CA LEU A 162 20.46 2.51 3.04
C LEU A 162 20.79 2.56 1.55
N ARG A 163 21.53 1.59 1.02
CA ARG A 163 21.81 1.52 -0.43
C ARG A 163 20.53 1.50 -1.29
N MET A 164 19.42 1.07 -0.72
CA MET A 164 18.15 1.08 -1.47
C MET A 164 17.63 2.50 -1.76
N LEU A 165 18.03 3.49 -0.96
CA LEU A 165 17.67 4.89 -1.16
C LEU A 165 18.41 5.57 -2.32
N ASP A 166 19.48 4.93 -2.82
CA ASP A 166 20.28 5.41 -3.95
C ASP A 166 19.71 4.96 -5.32
N TYR A 167 18.82 3.95 -5.32
CA TYR A 167 18.17 3.53 -6.55
C TYR A 167 17.12 4.55 -7.01
N PRO A 168 17.02 4.80 -8.33
CA PRO A 168 16.00 5.70 -8.85
C PRO A 168 14.60 5.12 -8.60
N ASP A 169 13.67 5.99 -8.27
CA ASP A 169 12.25 5.64 -8.23
C ASP A 169 11.77 5.47 -9.68
N ALA A 170 11.85 4.27 -10.22
CA ALA A 170 11.35 4.00 -11.55
C ALA A 170 9.81 4.02 -11.53
N ALA A 171 9.21 4.96 -12.26
CA ALA A 171 7.82 4.84 -12.66
C ALA A 171 7.74 3.67 -13.67
N ASN A 172 6.96 2.64 -13.36
CA ASN A 172 6.68 1.51 -14.26
C ASN A 172 7.89 0.63 -14.68
N ALA A 173 8.83 0.36 -13.78
CA ALA A 173 9.78 -0.69 -14.06
C ALA A 173 9.06 -2.06 -14.03
N PRO A 174 9.22 -2.91 -15.07
CA PRO A 174 8.68 -4.26 -15.03
C PRO A 174 9.25 -4.98 -13.81
N ALA A 175 8.38 -5.62 -13.04
CA ALA A 175 8.78 -6.44 -11.91
C ALA A 175 9.56 -7.64 -12.45
N GLY A 176 10.88 -7.67 -12.24
CA GLY A 176 11.69 -8.85 -12.52
C GLY A 176 11.27 -10.02 -11.64
N ILE A 177 11.54 -11.25 -12.07
CA ILE A 177 11.33 -12.45 -11.25
C ILE A 177 12.20 -12.32 -10.00
N GLY A 178 11.55 -12.22 -8.83
CA GLY A 178 12.19 -11.89 -7.58
C GLY A 178 13.10 -12.99 -7.03
N ALA A 179 14.04 -12.60 -6.22
CA ALA A 179 14.81 -13.53 -5.40
C ALA A 179 13.90 -14.06 -4.28
N SER A 180 13.87 -15.37 -4.09
CA SER A 180 13.14 -16.02 -3.00
C SER A 180 13.48 -15.39 -1.65
N GLY A 181 12.48 -15.16 -0.80
CA GLY A 181 12.65 -14.63 0.56
C GLY A 181 13.32 -15.62 1.54
N GLU A 182 14.00 -16.66 1.03
CA GLU A 182 14.77 -17.57 1.86
C GLU A 182 16.04 -16.89 2.38
N GLY A 183 16.09 -16.76 3.69
CA GLY A 183 17.28 -16.34 4.39
C GLY A 183 18.35 -17.43 4.40
N PRO A 184 19.55 -17.11 4.87
CA PRO A 184 20.64 -18.09 4.97
C PRO A 184 20.33 -19.15 6.04
N ALA A 185 20.85 -20.35 5.83
CA ALA A 185 20.86 -21.43 6.83
C ALA A 185 19.48 -21.78 7.42
N GLY A 186 18.42 -21.79 6.59
CA GLY A 186 17.06 -22.11 7.03
C GLY A 186 16.33 -20.97 7.75
N ALA A 187 16.88 -19.78 7.78
CA ALA A 187 16.18 -18.59 8.25
C ALA A 187 15.06 -18.20 7.28
N ARG A 188 13.91 -17.80 7.81
CA ARG A 188 12.76 -17.30 7.05
C ARG A 188 12.54 -15.83 7.33
N ALA A 189 12.04 -15.10 6.33
CA ALA A 189 11.57 -13.73 6.53
C ALA A 189 10.51 -13.68 7.65
N ALA A 190 10.63 -12.69 8.53
CA ALA A 190 9.70 -12.52 9.65
C ALA A 190 8.40 -11.81 9.21
N ALA A 191 7.90 -12.14 8.02
CA ALA A 191 6.65 -11.61 7.46
C ALA A 191 5.92 -12.67 6.63
N SER A 192 4.60 -12.53 6.60
CA SER A 192 3.70 -13.26 5.71
C SER A 192 2.74 -12.28 5.04
N VAL A 193 2.16 -12.68 3.91
CA VAL A 193 1.09 -11.94 3.26
C VAL A 193 -0.24 -12.38 3.84
N VAL A 194 -1.00 -11.43 4.36
CA VAL A 194 -2.35 -11.63 4.90
C VAL A 194 -3.36 -11.35 3.80
N VAL A 195 -4.32 -12.26 3.63
CA VAL A 195 -5.33 -12.18 2.56
C VAL A 195 -6.73 -12.18 3.18
N SER A 196 -7.54 -11.17 2.81
CA SER A 196 -8.98 -11.14 3.09
C SER A 196 -9.78 -11.07 1.79
N GLY A 197 -11.09 -11.39 1.87
CA GLY A 197 -11.98 -11.40 0.72
C GLY A 197 -11.90 -12.64 -0.18
N LEU A 198 -10.88 -13.48 -0.02
CA LEU A 198 -10.74 -14.76 -0.72
C LEU A 198 -10.90 -15.94 0.23
N SER A 199 -11.48 -17.03 -0.27
CA SER A 199 -11.64 -18.29 0.45
C SER A 199 -11.56 -19.50 -0.49
N GLY A 200 -11.51 -20.70 0.06
CA GLY A 200 -11.54 -21.94 -0.72
C GLY A 200 -10.49 -21.97 -1.84
N ARG A 201 -10.91 -22.31 -3.05
CA ARG A 201 -10.01 -22.48 -4.19
C ARG A 201 -9.45 -21.15 -4.74
N ALA A 202 -10.16 -20.04 -4.54
CA ALA A 202 -9.66 -18.72 -4.91
C ALA A 202 -8.42 -18.33 -4.08
N LEU A 203 -8.48 -18.57 -2.75
CA LEU A 203 -7.33 -18.39 -1.87
C LEU A 203 -6.19 -19.37 -2.22
N GLY A 204 -6.53 -20.64 -2.49
CA GLY A 204 -5.55 -21.66 -2.88
C GLY A 204 -4.83 -21.31 -4.20
N ARG A 205 -5.53 -20.74 -5.18
CA ARG A 205 -4.93 -20.23 -6.41
C ARG A 205 -3.91 -19.12 -6.13
N LEU A 206 -4.32 -18.10 -5.35
CA LEU A 206 -3.43 -17.00 -4.99
C LEU A 206 -2.21 -17.47 -4.19
N SER A 207 -2.43 -18.39 -3.22
CA SER A 207 -1.33 -18.94 -2.41
C SER A 207 -0.28 -19.60 -3.30
N LYS A 208 -0.72 -20.42 -4.25
CA LYS A 208 0.19 -21.09 -5.22
C LYS A 208 0.93 -20.08 -6.10
N ALA A 209 0.27 -19.02 -6.54
CA ALA A 209 0.91 -17.97 -7.34
C ALA A 209 1.99 -17.21 -6.53
N LEU A 210 1.76 -16.95 -5.24
CA LEU A 210 2.70 -16.26 -4.37
C LEU A 210 3.87 -17.14 -3.87
N GLU A 211 3.75 -18.48 -3.96
CA GLU A 211 4.85 -19.40 -3.62
C GLU A 211 6.11 -19.16 -4.45
N GLN A 212 5.98 -18.75 -5.73
CA GLN A 212 7.11 -18.42 -6.59
C GLN A 212 7.98 -17.27 -6.04
N TYR A 213 7.41 -16.39 -5.20
CA TYR A 213 8.13 -15.30 -4.53
C TYR A 213 8.66 -15.71 -3.15
N GLY A 214 8.54 -16.98 -2.76
CA GLY A 214 8.92 -17.46 -1.43
C GLY A 214 8.05 -16.92 -0.29
N THR A 215 6.88 -16.39 -0.61
CA THR A 215 5.99 -15.70 0.34
C THR A 215 4.94 -16.65 0.89
N THR A 216 4.78 -16.68 2.21
CA THR A 216 3.73 -17.45 2.89
C THR A 216 2.44 -16.66 2.94
N VAL A 217 1.33 -17.27 2.53
CA VAL A 217 0.00 -16.67 2.60
C VAL A 217 -0.72 -17.11 3.88
N ARG A 218 -1.32 -16.14 4.58
CA ARG A 218 -2.20 -16.40 5.74
C ARG A 218 -3.58 -15.80 5.46
N PRO A 219 -4.67 -16.53 5.70
CA PRO A 219 -6.00 -15.92 5.74
C PRO A 219 -6.05 -14.86 6.84
N ALA A 220 -6.74 -13.76 6.60
CA ALA A 220 -6.99 -12.76 7.62
C ALA A 220 -7.78 -13.37 8.79
N VAL A 221 -7.34 -13.10 10.03
CA VAL A 221 -8.09 -13.48 11.22
C VAL A 221 -9.14 -12.41 11.46
N SER A 222 -10.41 -12.72 11.15
CA SER A 222 -11.52 -11.82 11.45
C SER A 222 -11.89 -11.94 12.92
N PHE A 223 -11.49 -10.98 13.74
CA PHE A 223 -12.03 -10.87 15.08
C PHE A 223 -13.43 -10.26 15.05
N GLY A 224 -14.47 -11.10 15.05
CA GLY A 224 -15.79 -10.86 15.62
C GLY A 224 -16.58 -9.58 15.29
N LEU A 225 -16.26 -8.83 14.24
CA LEU A 225 -17.20 -7.90 13.63
C LEU A 225 -17.86 -8.66 12.49
N GLY A 226 -19.06 -9.19 12.76
CA GLY A 226 -19.81 -10.14 12.01
C GLY A 226 -19.49 -10.27 10.52
N ALA A 227 -19.44 -11.51 10.04
CA ALA A 227 -19.49 -11.87 8.61
C ALA A 227 -20.81 -11.38 7.99
N GLY A 228 -20.95 -10.09 7.80
CA GLY A 228 -22.15 -9.40 7.34
C GLY A 228 -21.93 -7.92 7.11
N ALA A 229 -20.81 -7.37 7.58
CA ALA A 229 -20.37 -6.08 7.09
C ALA A 229 -19.69 -6.37 5.74
N ALA A 230 -20.51 -6.28 4.64
CA ALA A 230 -19.97 -5.94 3.35
C ALA A 230 -18.88 -4.91 3.61
N ALA A 231 -17.68 -5.13 3.09
CA ALA A 231 -16.62 -4.15 3.12
C ALA A 231 -17.23 -2.88 2.51
N SER A 232 -17.80 -2.04 3.37
CA SER A 232 -18.22 -0.73 2.93
C SER A 232 -16.92 -0.07 2.47
N GLU A 233 -16.94 0.59 1.34
CA GLU A 233 -15.86 1.40 0.77
C GLU A 233 -15.19 2.34 1.80
N SER A 234 -15.72 2.40 3.00
CA SER A 234 -15.36 3.20 4.16
C SER A 234 -14.37 2.57 5.15
N ALA A 235 -14.19 1.24 5.22
CA ALA A 235 -13.54 0.65 6.41
C ALA A 235 -12.01 0.78 6.45
N ALA A 236 -11.33 0.80 5.31
CA ALA A 236 -9.87 1.00 5.24
C ALA A 236 -9.49 2.47 5.02
N GLY A 237 -10.37 3.28 4.39
CA GLY A 237 -10.10 4.68 4.05
C GLY A 237 -10.44 5.71 5.15
N ASP A 238 -11.31 5.37 6.10
CA ASP A 238 -11.84 6.32 7.09
C ASP A 238 -11.01 6.43 8.38
N ARG A 239 -10.03 5.56 8.59
CA ARG A 239 -9.11 5.72 9.72
C ARG A 239 -7.98 6.66 9.32
N PRO A 240 -7.73 7.75 10.08
CA PRO A 240 -6.67 8.69 9.74
C PRO A 240 -5.32 7.98 9.67
N ALA A 241 -4.53 8.36 8.66
CA ALA A 241 -3.15 7.91 8.53
C ALA A 241 -2.37 8.29 9.79
N GLN A 242 -1.62 7.33 10.32
CA GLN A 242 -0.75 7.55 11.47
C GLN A 242 0.58 8.12 11.00
N LYS A 243 1.18 8.98 11.82
CA LYS A 243 2.52 9.49 11.52
C LYS A 243 3.52 8.33 11.57
N ILE A 244 4.20 8.10 10.47
CA ILE A 244 5.23 7.07 10.35
C ILE A 244 6.52 7.53 11.01
N LYS A 245 7.05 6.68 11.90
CA LYS A 245 8.34 6.85 12.60
C LYS A 245 9.03 5.49 12.77
N PRO A 246 10.33 5.43 13.08
CA PRO A 246 10.99 4.16 13.38
C PRO A 246 10.23 3.35 14.44
N GLY A 247 10.02 2.07 14.18
CA GLY A 247 9.22 1.18 15.02
C GLY A 247 7.70 1.14 14.71
N SER A 248 7.17 2.07 13.90
CA SER A 248 5.75 2.05 13.48
C SER A 248 5.43 0.83 12.65
N ALA A 249 4.24 0.25 12.85
CA ALA A 249 3.72 -0.78 11.96
C ALA A 249 3.33 -0.16 10.60
N ILE A 250 3.66 -0.87 9.52
CA ILE A 250 3.40 -0.46 8.14
C ILE A 250 2.84 -1.62 7.34
N ALA A 251 1.94 -1.31 6.40
CA ALA A 251 1.31 -2.23 5.48
C ALA A 251 1.80 -1.98 4.05
N LEU A 252 2.30 -3.00 3.39
CA LEU A 252 2.60 -3.06 1.96
C LEU A 252 1.44 -3.77 1.29
N GLN A 253 0.68 -3.05 0.45
CA GLN A 253 -0.55 -3.55 -0.13
C GLN A 253 -0.34 -3.96 -1.60
N LEU A 254 -0.60 -5.23 -1.89
CA LEU A 254 -0.64 -5.79 -3.25
C LEU A 254 -2.03 -5.63 -3.87
N ALA A 255 -3.07 -5.63 -3.03
CA ALA A 255 -4.44 -5.31 -3.41
C ALA A 255 -5.20 -4.72 -2.23
N GLN A 256 -6.17 -3.87 -2.52
CA GLN A 256 -7.08 -3.26 -1.55
C GLN A 256 -8.50 -3.19 -2.12
N GLY A 257 -9.51 -3.30 -1.25
CA GLY A 257 -10.91 -3.33 -1.62
C GLY A 257 -11.61 -4.58 -1.10
N ASP A 258 -12.52 -5.17 -1.89
CA ASP A 258 -13.20 -6.43 -1.53
C ASP A 258 -12.21 -7.60 -1.39
N VAL A 259 -11.10 -7.54 -2.09
CA VAL A 259 -9.93 -8.41 -1.93
C VAL A 259 -8.78 -7.56 -1.41
N GLU A 260 -8.32 -7.85 -0.19
CA GLU A 260 -7.16 -7.21 0.40
C GLU A 260 -6.03 -8.23 0.51
N ILE A 261 -4.85 -7.84 0.01
CA ILE A 261 -3.63 -8.67 0.02
C ILE A 261 -2.50 -7.77 0.53
N THR A 262 -2.05 -8.03 1.76
CA THR A 262 -1.19 -7.11 2.49
C THR A 262 -0.06 -7.83 3.21
N ALA A 263 1.18 -7.40 3.01
CA ALA A 263 2.30 -7.73 3.87
C ALA A 263 2.44 -6.68 4.97
N PHE A 264 2.56 -7.13 6.22
CA PHE A 264 2.76 -6.25 7.37
C PHE A 264 4.18 -6.34 7.89
N GLY A 265 4.75 -5.20 8.22
CA GLY A 265 6.08 -5.08 8.78
C GLY A 265 6.21 -3.85 9.68
N THR A 266 7.45 -3.47 9.92
CA THR A 266 7.82 -2.37 10.81
C THR A 266 8.76 -1.41 10.05
N VAL A 267 8.62 -0.12 10.31
CA VAL A 267 9.48 0.93 9.75
C VAL A 267 10.80 0.95 10.49
N THR A 268 11.90 0.88 9.75
CA THR A 268 13.26 0.88 10.30
C THR A 268 13.82 2.30 10.44
N TYR A 269 13.67 3.10 9.39
CA TYR A 269 14.30 4.40 9.27
C TYR A 269 13.44 5.36 8.46
N VAL A 270 13.49 6.63 8.81
CA VAL A 270 12.78 7.71 8.08
C VAL A 270 13.70 8.91 7.96
N GLU A 271 13.88 9.41 6.73
CA GLU A 271 14.63 10.63 6.42
C GLU A 271 13.88 11.47 5.39
N GLY A 272 13.35 12.60 5.82
CA GLY A 272 12.49 13.43 4.99
C GLY A 272 11.23 12.68 4.55
N ASP A 273 11.08 12.49 3.25
CA ASP A 273 10.00 11.72 2.65
C ASP A 273 10.36 10.24 2.42
N LYS A 274 11.63 9.86 2.59
CA LYS A 274 12.10 8.49 2.38
C LYS A 274 11.96 7.64 3.64
N PHE A 275 11.61 6.37 3.47
CA PHE A 275 11.59 5.42 4.58
C PHE A 275 12.13 4.05 4.16
N LEU A 276 12.61 3.28 5.14
CA LEU A 276 13.04 1.89 5.02
C LEU A 276 12.21 1.02 5.96
N ALA A 277 11.88 -0.20 5.52
CA ALA A 277 11.07 -1.15 6.28
C ALA A 277 11.45 -2.61 5.98
N PHE A 278 10.91 -3.56 6.74
CA PHE A 278 10.97 -5.01 6.61
C PHE A 278 12.36 -5.65 6.84
N GLY A 279 13.44 -5.08 6.35
CA GLY A 279 14.78 -5.66 6.45
C GLY A 279 15.03 -6.90 5.57
N HIS A 280 14.06 -7.32 4.77
CA HIS A 280 14.09 -8.41 3.80
C HIS A 280 13.13 -8.10 2.63
N PRO A 281 13.25 -8.76 1.47
CA PRO A 281 12.30 -8.59 0.38
C PRO A 281 10.91 -9.13 0.74
N VAL A 282 9.87 -8.57 0.15
CA VAL A 282 8.50 -9.10 0.19
C VAL A 282 8.22 -9.95 -1.05
N LEU A 283 8.45 -9.40 -2.24
CA LEU A 283 8.41 -10.10 -3.52
C LEU A 283 9.79 -10.15 -4.21
N GLY A 284 10.71 -9.28 -3.80
CA GLY A 284 12.05 -9.21 -4.35
C GLY A 284 12.11 -8.69 -5.80
N THR A 285 11.16 -7.89 -6.22
CA THR A 285 10.98 -7.45 -7.60
C THR A 285 11.90 -6.31 -8.03
N GLY A 286 12.72 -5.77 -7.12
CA GLY A 286 13.59 -4.62 -7.40
C GLY A 286 12.84 -3.30 -7.31
N SER A 287 12.78 -2.53 -8.41
CA SER A 287 11.93 -1.33 -8.46
C SER A 287 10.46 -1.74 -8.50
N THR A 288 9.61 -1.02 -7.74
CA THR A 288 8.20 -1.38 -7.57
C THR A 288 7.34 -0.13 -7.35
N ASP A 289 6.01 -0.27 -7.40
CA ASP A 289 5.06 0.80 -7.10
C ASP A 289 3.88 0.22 -6.30
N LEU A 290 4.11 -0.04 -5.01
CA LEU A 290 3.17 -0.69 -4.12
C LEU A 290 2.63 0.30 -3.10
N ALA A 291 1.33 0.26 -2.82
CA ALA A 291 0.73 1.17 -1.87
C ALA A 291 1.24 0.92 -0.44
N ALA A 292 1.52 2.00 0.28
CA ALA A 292 1.91 1.99 1.67
C ALA A 292 0.84 2.62 2.55
N SER A 293 0.39 1.89 3.56
CA SER A 293 -0.55 2.36 4.58
C SER A 293 0.03 2.20 5.97
N SER A 294 -0.39 3.02 6.91
CA SER A 294 -0.14 2.74 8.32
C SER A 294 -0.93 1.50 8.76
N ALA A 295 -0.57 0.91 9.90
CA ALA A 295 -1.23 -0.28 10.39
C ALA A 295 -1.53 -0.20 11.89
N LEU A 296 -2.64 -0.81 12.28
CA LEU A 296 -3.05 -1.01 13.67
C LEU A 296 -2.75 -2.45 14.07
N VAL A 297 -2.01 -2.63 15.17
CA VAL A 297 -1.76 -3.94 15.77
C VAL A 297 -2.85 -4.21 16.81
N HIS A 298 -3.65 -5.26 16.57
CA HIS A 298 -4.69 -5.70 17.52
C HIS A 298 -4.13 -6.51 18.69
N GLY A 299 -2.96 -7.13 18.47
CA GLY A 299 -2.26 -7.95 19.44
C GLY A 299 -1.32 -8.94 18.77
N VAL A 300 -0.68 -9.79 19.58
CA VAL A 300 0.22 -10.85 19.12
C VAL A 300 -0.35 -12.20 19.54
N ILE A 301 -0.42 -13.14 18.61
CA ILE A 301 -0.80 -14.53 18.88
C ILE A 301 0.48 -15.34 19.00
N LYS A 302 0.63 -16.00 20.17
CA LYS A 302 1.70 -16.98 20.40
C LYS A 302 1.47 -18.22 19.53
N SER A 303 2.55 -18.78 19.06
CA SER A 303 2.52 -20.02 18.26
C SER A 303 3.78 -20.82 18.53
N ASP A 304 3.65 -22.14 18.52
CA ASP A 304 4.80 -23.06 18.66
C ASP A 304 5.70 -23.03 17.41
N SER A 305 5.17 -22.61 16.24
CA SER A 305 5.96 -22.49 15.01
C SER A 305 6.60 -21.11 14.89
N THR A 306 5.80 -20.06 14.89
CA THR A 306 6.23 -18.65 14.85
C THR A 306 5.07 -17.79 15.36
N PRO A 307 5.27 -16.96 16.39
CA PRO A 307 4.29 -15.97 16.81
C PRO A 307 3.98 -15.00 15.67
N PHE A 308 2.79 -14.39 15.68
CA PHE A 308 2.43 -13.42 14.66
C PHE A 308 1.54 -12.30 15.21
N LYS A 309 1.73 -11.11 14.69
CA LYS A 309 0.85 -9.98 14.98
C LYS A 309 -0.45 -10.11 14.18
N VAL A 310 -1.54 -9.71 14.80
CA VAL A 310 -2.82 -9.50 14.13
C VAL A 310 -2.93 -8.03 13.83
N LEU A 311 -2.97 -7.70 12.53
CA LEU A 311 -2.93 -6.33 12.06
C LEU A 311 -4.08 -6.04 11.09
N SER A 312 -4.42 -4.77 10.99
CA SER A 312 -5.25 -4.24 9.91
C SER A 312 -4.62 -2.98 9.34
N SER A 313 -4.77 -2.79 8.03
CA SER A 313 -4.39 -1.57 7.33
C SER A 313 -5.21 -0.40 7.85
N THR A 314 -4.61 0.78 7.89
CA THR A 314 -5.28 2.04 8.20
C THR A 314 -5.04 3.06 7.07
N GLY A 315 -4.98 4.35 7.34
CA GLY A 315 -4.86 5.37 6.31
C GLY A 315 -3.59 5.26 5.46
N TRP A 316 -3.73 5.63 4.20
CA TRP A 316 -2.62 5.72 3.24
C TRP A 316 -1.52 6.68 3.73
N VAL A 317 -0.26 6.30 3.53
CA VAL A 317 0.90 7.10 3.95
C VAL A 317 1.89 7.36 2.82
N GLY A 318 1.89 6.55 1.76
CA GLY A 318 2.84 6.69 0.66
C GLY A 318 2.87 5.50 -0.28
N ALA A 319 4.02 5.29 -0.93
CA ALA A 319 4.26 4.13 -1.78
C ALA A 319 5.66 3.55 -1.53
N PHE A 320 5.77 2.22 -1.62
CA PHE A 320 7.05 1.53 -1.71
C PHE A 320 7.54 1.61 -3.15
N THR A 321 8.81 1.97 -3.33
CA THR A 321 9.45 2.16 -4.63
C THR A 321 10.56 1.16 -4.91
N GLN A 322 11.04 0.47 -3.89
CA GLN A 322 12.06 -0.57 -3.97
C GLN A 322 11.69 -1.76 -3.10
N ASP A 323 11.85 -2.97 -3.64
CA ASP A 323 11.71 -4.25 -2.93
C ASP A 323 12.92 -5.13 -3.28
N ARG A 324 13.93 -5.13 -2.39
CA ARG A 324 15.24 -5.72 -2.65
C ARG A 324 15.69 -6.63 -1.50
N LEU A 325 16.80 -7.35 -1.71
CA LEU A 325 17.30 -8.35 -0.75
C LEU A 325 17.50 -7.82 0.68
N SER A 326 17.82 -6.53 0.83
CA SER A 326 18.07 -5.91 2.14
C SER A 326 16.82 -5.30 2.78
N GLY A 327 15.68 -5.33 2.11
CA GLY A 327 14.43 -4.77 2.62
C GLY A 327 13.57 -4.08 1.56
N VAL A 328 12.65 -3.25 2.01
CA VAL A 328 11.83 -2.39 1.16
C VAL A 328 12.05 -0.93 1.51
N ALA A 329 12.09 -0.09 0.48
CA ALA A 329 12.18 1.35 0.61
C ALA A 329 10.97 2.03 -0.06
N GLY A 330 10.60 3.21 0.44
CA GLY A 330 9.48 3.94 -0.12
C GLY A 330 9.53 5.44 0.16
N ARG A 331 8.47 6.12 -0.31
CA ARG A 331 8.29 7.56 -0.13
C ARG A 331 6.95 7.87 0.51
N LEU A 332 6.99 8.68 1.55
CA LEU A 332 5.80 9.25 2.17
C LEU A 332 5.15 10.27 1.22
N GLY A 333 3.83 10.29 1.16
CA GLY A 333 3.07 11.22 0.33
C GLY A 333 3.02 10.88 -1.17
N ARG A 334 3.76 9.85 -1.66
CA ARG A 334 3.69 9.37 -3.04
C ARG A 334 2.51 8.43 -3.20
N GLN A 335 1.68 8.62 -4.23
CA GLN A 335 0.62 7.68 -4.61
C GLN A 335 1.17 6.57 -5.50
N ALA A 336 0.75 5.33 -5.24
CA ALA A 336 0.99 4.19 -6.11
C ALA A 336 -0.01 4.18 -7.26
N GLY A 337 0.43 3.72 -8.43
CA GLY A 337 -0.40 3.60 -9.63
C GLY A 337 -1.21 2.30 -9.63
N LEU A 338 -2.23 2.19 -8.78
CA LEU A 338 -3.05 0.98 -8.67
C LEU A 338 -3.97 0.79 -9.87
N ILE A 339 -4.19 -0.47 -10.27
CA ILE A 339 -5.04 -0.89 -11.38
C ILE A 339 -6.40 -1.30 -10.83
N PRO A 340 -7.51 -0.60 -11.19
CA PRO A 340 -8.85 -1.02 -10.85
C PRO A 340 -9.22 -2.34 -11.53
N VAL A 341 -9.66 -3.31 -10.74
CA VAL A 341 -10.19 -4.60 -11.19
C VAL A 341 -11.63 -4.71 -10.71
N SER A 342 -12.56 -5.05 -11.61
CA SER A 342 -13.97 -5.28 -11.27
C SER A 342 -14.48 -6.53 -11.96
N VAL A 343 -15.04 -7.45 -11.18
CA VAL A 343 -15.61 -8.71 -11.67
C VAL A 343 -17.07 -8.82 -11.21
N THR A 344 -17.99 -8.82 -12.17
CA THR A 344 -19.43 -9.00 -11.91
C THR A 344 -19.90 -10.33 -12.47
N VAL A 345 -20.51 -11.15 -11.65
CA VAL A 345 -21.08 -12.45 -12.04
C VAL A 345 -22.58 -12.45 -11.71
N ILE A 346 -23.37 -12.89 -12.70
CA ILE A 346 -24.83 -13.03 -12.60
C ILE A 346 -25.19 -14.49 -12.83
N ASP A 347 -25.87 -15.10 -11.88
CA ASP A 347 -26.52 -16.40 -12.03
C ASP A 347 -27.93 -16.21 -12.59
N LYS A 348 -28.15 -16.66 -13.84
CA LYS A 348 -29.46 -16.52 -14.52
C LYS A 348 -30.56 -17.36 -13.91
N GLU A 349 -30.23 -18.41 -13.17
CA GLU A 349 -31.22 -19.30 -12.57
C GLU A 349 -31.80 -18.73 -11.28
N THR A 350 -30.92 -18.18 -10.45
CA THR A 350 -31.31 -17.64 -9.15
C THR A 350 -31.51 -16.12 -9.16
N GLY A 351 -31.02 -15.43 -10.17
CA GLY A 351 -30.96 -13.98 -10.26
C GLY A 351 -29.94 -13.35 -9.29
N ARG A 352 -29.08 -14.17 -8.66
CA ARG A 352 -28.01 -13.64 -7.79
C ARG A 352 -26.99 -12.91 -8.63
N GLU A 353 -26.58 -11.75 -8.14
CA GLU A 353 -25.48 -10.97 -8.71
C GLU A 353 -24.47 -10.65 -7.63
N ARG A 354 -23.20 -10.75 -7.97
CA ARG A 354 -22.10 -10.34 -7.11
C ARG A 354 -21.04 -9.62 -7.91
N THR A 355 -20.60 -8.47 -7.38
CA THR A 355 -19.43 -7.76 -7.87
C THR A 355 -18.32 -7.86 -6.84
N VAL A 356 -17.12 -8.17 -7.30
CA VAL A 356 -15.88 -8.13 -6.52
C VAL A 356 -15.00 -7.06 -7.15
N SER A 357 -14.62 -6.07 -6.38
CA SER A 357 -13.80 -4.93 -6.82
C SER A 357 -12.53 -4.83 -5.99
N ALA A 358 -11.41 -4.59 -6.66
CA ALA A 358 -10.12 -4.37 -6.02
C ALA A 358 -9.29 -3.32 -6.76
N GLN A 359 -8.39 -2.66 -6.04
CA GLN A 359 -7.31 -1.84 -6.57
C GLN A 359 -6.04 -2.67 -6.45
N VAL A 360 -5.46 -3.08 -7.56
CA VAL A 360 -4.35 -4.06 -7.61
C VAL A 360 -3.05 -3.35 -7.95
N ALA A 361 -1.98 -3.70 -7.26
CA ALA A 361 -0.65 -3.19 -7.56
C ALA A 361 -0.19 -3.60 -8.97
N PRO A 362 0.50 -2.71 -9.70
CA PRO A 362 1.05 -3.06 -11.01
C PRO A 362 2.14 -4.13 -10.87
N GLY A 363 2.21 -5.04 -11.84
CA GLY A 363 3.21 -6.11 -11.92
C GLY A 363 2.77 -7.15 -12.94
N GLU A 364 3.70 -7.66 -13.74
CA GLU A 364 3.37 -8.50 -14.90
C GLU A 364 2.43 -9.67 -14.53
N SER A 365 2.92 -10.68 -13.82
CA SER A 365 2.10 -11.85 -13.44
C SER A 365 1.18 -11.57 -12.25
N LEU A 366 1.55 -10.65 -11.34
CA LEU A 366 0.80 -10.38 -10.12
C LEU A 366 -0.62 -9.87 -10.39
N VAL A 367 -0.78 -8.98 -11.38
CA VAL A 367 -2.09 -8.44 -11.76
C VAL A 367 -3.02 -9.55 -12.25
N ALA A 368 -2.51 -10.46 -13.10
CA ALA A 368 -3.29 -11.58 -13.62
C ALA A 368 -3.67 -12.56 -12.51
N ASP A 369 -2.76 -12.87 -11.58
CA ASP A 369 -3.01 -13.78 -10.46
C ASP A 369 -4.07 -13.26 -9.51
N ILE A 370 -4.00 -11.97 -9.16
CA ILE A 370 -4.99 -11.33 -8.28
C ILE A 370 -6.33 -11.20 -9.00
N PHE A 371 -6.34 -10.82 -10.28
CA PHE A 371 -7.54 -10.78 -11.11
C PHE A 371 -8.21 -12.16 -11.18
N GLY A 372 -7.46 -13.22 -11.55
CA GLY A 372 -8.00 -14.58 -11.66
C GLY A 372 -8.53 -15.13 -10.34
N SER A 373 -7.87 -14.81 -9.22
CA SER A 373 -8.34 -15.20 -7.88
C SER A 373 -9.61 -14.43 -7.49
N SER A 374 -9.68 -13.13 -7.81
CA SER A 374 -10.87 -12.30 -7.57
C SER A 374 -12.05 -12.75 -8.42
N ALA A 375 -11.78 -13.11 -9.70
CA ALA A 375 -12.80 -13.65 -10.57
C ALA A 375 -13.35 -14.98 -10.04
N LEU A 376 -12.48 -15.89 -9.62
CA LEU A 376 -12.91 -17.17 -9.06
C LEU A 376 -13.74 -16.98 -7.78
N ALA A 377 -13.37 -16.01 -6.93
CA ALA A 377 -14.15 -15.67 -5.72
C ALA A 377 -15.54 -15.09 -6.07
N ALA A 378 -15.64 -14.28 -7.13
CA ALA A 378 -16.91 -13.75 -7.59
C ALA A 378 -17.83 -14.87 -8.12
N PHE A 379 -17.29 -15.77 -8.97
CA PHE A 379 -18.04 -16.92 -9.46
C PHE A 379 -18.50 -17.84 -8.34
N ASP A 380 -17.58 -18.27 -7.47
CA ASP A 380 -17.90 -19.20 -6.37
C ASP A 380 -18.93 -18.61 -5.40
N GLY A 381 -18.78 -17.32 -5.07
CA GLY A 381 -19.71 -16.63 -4.18
C GLY A 381 -21.09 -16.37 -4.80
N THR A 382 -21.22 -16.35 -6.14
CA THR A 382 -22.49 -16.16 -6.84
C THR A 382 -23.20 -17.49 -7.05
N LEU A 383 -22.48 -18.49 -7.56
CA LEU A 383 -23.05 -19.80 -7.91
C LEU A 383 -23.27 -20.70 -6.70
N ASP A 384 -22.49 -20.50 -5.62
CA ASP A 384 -22.52 -21.31 -4.39
C ASP A 384 -22.34 -22.82 -4.66
N ARG A 385 -21.69 -23.14 -5.77
CA ARG A 385 -21.39 -24.51 -6.22
C ARG A 385 -20.22 -24.55 -7.19
N VAL A 386 -19.56 -25.68 -7.27
CA VAL A 386 -18.71 -26.09 -8.40
C VAL A 386 -19.52 -27.06 -9.25
N GLY A 387 -19.70 -26.79 -10.54
CA GLY A 387 -20.54 -27.67 -11.33
C GLY A 387 -20.66 -27.29 -12.80
N ALA A 388 -21.47 -28.08 -13.49
CA ALA A 388 -21.76 -27.89 -14.89
C ALA A 388 -22.53 -26.60 -15.16
N GLY A 389 -22.35 -26.03 -16.35
CA GLY A 389 -23.07 -24.85 -16.80
C GLY A 389 -22.51 -24.25 -18.07
N THR A 390 -23.12 -23.16 -18.50
CA THR A 390 -22.65 -22.31 -19.60
C THR A 390 -22.46 -20.90 -19.06
N ALA A 391 -21.28 -20.30 -19.29
CA ALA A 391 -20.96 -18.93 -18.92
C ALA A 391 -20.71 -18.10 -20.18
N THR A 392 -21.37 -16.96 -20.32
CA THR A 392 -21.00 -15.92 -21.28
C THR A 392 -20.21 -14.87 -20.53
N VAL A 393 -19.00 -14.61 -20.98
CA VAL A 393 -18.01 -13.72 -20.32
C VAL A 393 -17.66 -12.59 -21.26
N GLU A 394 -17.78 -11.37 -20.78
CA GLU A 394 -17.32 -10.14 -21.41
C GLU A 394 -16.08 -9.68 -20.67
N LEU A 395 -14.90 -9.73 -21.31
CA LEU A 395 -13.64 -9.22 -20.77
C LEU A 395 -13.28 -7.92 -21.49
N ARG A 396 -12.97 -6.89 -20.71
CA ARG A 396 -12.45 -5.60 -21.18
C ARG A 396 -11.20 -5.25 -20.39
N VAL A 397 -10.09 -5.01 -21.11
CA VAL A 397 -8.82 -4.54 -20.56
C VAL A 397 -8.49 -3.19 -21.17
N GLU A 398 -8.46 -2.13 -20.35
CA GLU A 398 -8.07 -0.79 -20.77
C GLU A 398 -6.55 -0.68 -20.71
N LEU A 399 -5.95 -0.14 -21.78
CA LEU A 399 -4.51 -0.09 -21.98
C LEU A 399 -4.04 1.36 -22.18
N ALA A 400 -2.93 1.72 -21.56
CA ALA A 400 -2.37 3.06 -21.63
C ALA A 400 -2.06 3.48 -23.07
N GLY A 401 -2.71 4.55 -23.54
CA GLY A 401 -2.50 5.10 -24.86
C GLY A 401 -2.94 4.23 -26.04
N ARG A 402 -3.76 3.18 -25.81
CA ARG A 402 -4.25 2.25 -26.84
C ARG A 402 -5.75 2.05 -26.77
N GLN A 403 -6.29 1.42 -27.82
CA GLN A 403 -7.68 0.95 -27.77
C GLN A 403 -7.81 -0.18 -26.75
N PRO A 404 -8.92 -0.22 -26.00
CA PRO A 404 -9.18 -1.32 -25.08
C PRO A 404 -9.23 -2.66 -25.82
N TYR A 405 -8.69 -3.70 -25.17
CA TYR A 405 -8.94 -5.06 -25.60
C TYR A 405 -10.32 -5.49 -25.09
N GLU A 406 -11.18 -5.93 -26.00
CA GLU A 406 -12.53 -6.39 -25.68
C GLU A 406 -12.80 -7.75 -26.30
N ARG A 407 -13.35 -8.66 -25.51
CA ARG A 407 -13.72 -9.99 -25.95
C ARG A 407 -15.00 -10.47 -25.28
N VAL A 408 -15.84 -11.18 -26.03
CA VAL A 408 -17.01 -11.87 -25.52
C VAL A 408 -16.92 -13.34 -25.91
N ASP A 409 -16.89 -14.23 -24.91
CA ASP A 409 -16.78 -15.66 -25.11
C ASP A 409 -17.87 -16.43 -24.37
N THR A 410 -18.14 -17.63 -24.85
CA THR A 410 -19.06 -18.56 -24.19
C THR A 410 -18.33 -19.85 -23.84
N PHE A 411 -18.31 -20.15 -22.56
CA PHE A 411 -17.68 -21.36 -21.99
C PHE A 411 -18.76 -22.34 -21.58
N TRP A 412 -18.52 -23.60 -21.83
CA TRP A 412 -19.32 -24.70 -21.32
C TRP A 412 -18.42 -25.70 -20.57
N SER A 413 -18.91 -26.19 -19.44
CA SER A 413 -18.26 -27.28 -18.71
C SER A 413 -19.30 -28.22 -18.14
N ASN A 414 -18.98 -29.50 -18.08
CA ASN A 414 -19.80 -30.53 -17.43
C ASN A 414 -19.43 -30.73 -15.95
N SER A 415 -18.41 -30.03 -15.44
CA SER A 415 -17.89 -30.19 -14.09
C SER A 415 -17.55 -28.87 -13.38
N ASP A 416 -16.98 -27.87 -14.06
CA ASP A 416 -16.55 -26.60 -13.48
C ASP A 416 -16.60 -25.48 -14.53
N VAL A 417 -17.75 -24.85 -14.67
CA VAL A 417 -17.91 -23.74 -15.61
C VAL A 417 -17.18 -22.49 -15.17
N ALA A 418 -17.09 -22.25 -13.85
CA ALA A 418 -16.35 -21.12 -13.31
C ALA A 418 -14.84 -21.24 -13.59
N GLY A 419 -14.27 -22.42 -13.32
CA GLY A 419 -12.86 -22.69 -13.60
C GLY A 419 -12.52 -22.52 -15.10
N ALA A 420 -13.38 -23.01 -15.99
CA ALA A 420 -13.16 -22.87 -17.45
C ALA A 420 -13.18 -21.39 -17.89
N ALA A 421 -14.16 -20.62 -17.42
CA ALA A 421 -14.32 -19.19 -17.75
C ALA A 421 -13.18 -18.34 -17.19
N VAL A 422 -12.79 -18.58 -15.93
CA VAL A 422 -11.73 -17.82 -15.26
C VAL A 422 -10.35 -18.14 -15.84
N SER A 423 -10.07 -19.42 -16.18
CA SER A 423 -8.77 -19.79 -16.75
C SER A 423 -8.46 -19.02 -18.02
N ASP A 424 -9.40 -18.97 -18.95
CA ASP A 424 -9.21 -18.29 -20.23
C ASP A 424 -9.08 -16.76 -20.07
N ALA A 425 -9.90 -16.16 -19.18
CA ALA A 425 -9.78 -14.74 -18.89
C ALA A 425 -8.45 -14.39 -18.21
N PHE A 426 -7.98 -15.26 -17.30
CA PHE A 426 -6.66 -15.14 -16.68
C PHE A 426 -5.54 -15.21 -17.70
N ASP A 427 -5.54 -16.26 -18.57
CA ASP A 427 -4.50 -16.45 -19.60
C ASP A 427 -4.41 -15.23 -20.52
N THR A 428 -5.57 -14.61 -20.82
CA THR A 428 -5.62 -13.38 -21.62
C THR A 428 -4.97 -12.20 -20.91
N VAL A 429 -5.30 -11.97 -19.64
CA VAL A 429 -4.72 -10.86 -18.85
C VAL A 429 -3.23 -11.09 -18.63
N ASP A 430 -2.81 -12.33 -18.34
CA ASP A 430 -1.40 -12.69 -18.14
C ASP A 430 -0.58 -12.46 -19.42
N LEU A 431 -1.12 -12.85 -20.59
CA LEU A 431 -0.49 -12.60 -21.89
C LEU A 431 -0.36 -11.09 -22.17
N ILE A 432 -1.35 -10.29 -21.84
CA ILE A 432 -1.31 -8.83 -22.03
C ILE A 432 -0.29 -8.21 -21.09
N ALA A 433 -0.31 -8.58 -19.80
CA ALA A 433 0.57 -8.05 -18.79
C ALA A 433 2.03 -8.42 -19.01
N GLY A 434 2.30 -9.68 -19.42
CA GLY A 434 3.63 -10.22 -19.66
C GLY A 434 4.17 -9.99 -21.08
N ASN A 435 3.52 -9.16 -21.91
CA ASN A 435 3.96 -8.92 -23.29
C ASN A 435 5.28 -8.12 -23.35
N ALA A 436 6.38 -8.85 -23.46
CA ALA A 436 7.73 -8.25 -23.50
C ALA A 436 8.03 -7.45 -24.79
N ALA A 437 7.30 -7.70 -25.89
CA ALA A 437 7.52 -7.00 -27.16
C ALA A 437 6.92 -5.59 -27.15
N GLU A 438 5.80 -5.43 -26.45
CA GLU A 438 5.09 -4.15 -26.33
C GLU A 438 4.46 -4.05 -24.94
N HIS A 439 5.15 -3.43 -24.00
CA HIS A 439 4.62 -3.14 -22.67
C HIS A 439 3.47 -2.13 -22.76
N ALA A 440 2.24 -2.63 -22.91
CA ALA A 440 1.05 -1.81 -22.75
C ALA A 440 0.66 -1.83 -21.27
N GLY A 441 0.85 -0.70 -20.57
CA GLY A 441 0.40 -0.58 -19.18
C GLY A 441 -1.10 -0.84 -19.08
N ILE A 442 -1.52 -1.78 -18.23
CA ILE A 442 -2.93 -2.03 -17.96
C ILE A 442 -3.43 -0.89 -17.05
N GLU A 443 -4.51 -0.22 -17.46
CA GLU A 443 -5.13 0.86 -16.69
C GLU A 443 -6.38 0.39 -15.93
N ARG A 444 -7.08 -0.64 -16.44
CA ARG A 444 -8.28 -1.21 -15.82
C ARG A 444 -8.60 -2.60 -16.38
N ILE A 445 -9.14 -3.46 -15.53
CA ILE A 445 -9.68 -4.77 -15.94
C ILE A 445 -11.14 -4.86 -15.50
N THR A 446 -12.04 -5.18 -16.44
CA THR A 446 -13.45 -5.41 -16.14
C THR A 446 -13.87 -6.75 -16.73
N LEU A 447 -14.47 -7.61 -15.92
CA LEU A 447 -15.09 -8.85 -16.34
C LEU A 447 -16.55 -8.86 -15.95
N LYS A 448 -17.43 -9.18 -16.89
CA LYS A 448 -18.86 -9.43 -16.63
C LYS A 448 -19.18 -10.83 -17.11
N ALA A 449 -19.79 -11.64 -16.25
CA ALA A 449 -20.17 -12.99 -16.59
C ALA A 449 -21.66 -13.24 -16.28
N GLN A 450 -22.30 -13.99 -17.19
CA GLN A 450 -23.65 -14.49 -17.00
C GLN A 450 -23.62 -16.01 -17.07
N VAL A 451 -24.06 -16.69 -16.04
CA VAL A 451 -24.01 -18.16 -15.92
C VAL A 451 -25.41 -18.73 -15.91
N GLY A 452 -25.62 -19.82 -16.64
CA GLY A 452 -26.89 -20.57 -16.67
C GLY A 452 -26.63 -22.07 -16.77
N ALA A 453 -27.65 -22.89 -16.45
CA ALA A 453 -27.57 -24.35 -16.55
C ALA A 453 -27.78 -24.86 -17.98
N ASP A 454 -28.15 -24.00 -18.91
CA ASP A 454 -28.42 -24.39 -20.30
C ASP A 454 -27.19 -25.10 -20.90
N ARG A 455 -27.36 -26.39 -21.20
CA ARG A 455 -26.39 -27.20 -21.98
C ARG A 455 -26.48 -26.83 -23.44
N ARG A 456 -26.13 -25.61 -23.82
CA ARG A 456 -25.94 -25.32 -25.25
C ARG A 456 -24.65 -26.00 -25.68
N THR A 457 -24.75 -27.06 -26.46
CA THR A 457 -23.62 -27.58 -27.23
C THR A 457 -23.08 -26.43 -28.05
N ALA A 458 -21.88 -25.94 -27.69
CA ALA A 458 -21.18 -24.94 -28.46
C ALA A 458 -20.81 -25.56 -29.84
N ALA A 459 -21.68 -25.39 -30.82
CA ALA A 459 -21.27 -25.46 -32.22
C ALA A 459 -20.28 -24.28 -32.37
N GLY A 460 -19.01 -24.61 -32.68
CA GLY A 460 -17.87 -23.70 -32.65
C GLY A 460 -18.18 -22.34 -33.25
N HIS A 461 -18.10 -21.30 -32.37
CA HIS A 461 -18.07 -19.93 -32.83
C HIS A 461 -16.61 -19.48 -32.80
N ALA A 462 -16.06 -19.30 -33.97
CA ALA A 462 -14.78 -18.62 -34.15
C ALA A 462 -14.90 -17.22 -33.56
N SER A 463 -14.05 -16.89 -32.62
CA SER A 463 -13.91 -15.55 -32.04
C SER A 463 -13.69 -14.54 -33.18
N ARG A 464 -14.55 -13.55 -33.29
CA ARG A 464 -14.30 -12.38 -34.16
C ARG A 464 -13.38 -11.43 -33.38
N LEU A 465 -12.08 -11.53 -33.67
CA LEU A 465 -11.13 -10.49 -33.37
C LEU A 465 -11.58 -9.19 -34.09
N ARG A 466 -12.07 -8.21 -33.35
CA ARG A 466 -12.30 -6.85 -33.83
C ARG A 466 -11.17 -5.96 -33.32
N GLY A 467 -10.15 -5.81 -34.12
CA GLY A 467 -9.07 -4.86 -33.93
C GLY A 467 -7.85 -5.25 -34.80
N PRO A 468 -7.14 -4.29 -35.39
CA PRO A 468 -5.84 -4.60 -35.98
C PRO A 468 -4.84 -4.97 -34.89
N LEU A 469 -4.11 -6.04 -35.11
CA LEU A 469 -2.91 -6.43 -34.36
C LEU A 469 -1.83 -5.35 -34.48
#